data_28509ea15f47891cebe853e83922212f
#
_entry.id   28509ea15f47891cebe853e83922212f
#
_cell.length_a   1.000
_cell.length_b   1.000
_cell.length_c   1.000
_cell.angle_alpha   90.00
_cell.angle_beta   90.00
_cell.angle_gamma   90.00
#
_symmetry.space_group_name_H-M   'P 1'
#
loop_
_entity.id
_entity.type
_entity.pdbx_description
1 polymer ?
#
loop_
_entity_poly.entity_id
_entity_poly.type
_entity_poly.pdbx_seq_one_letter_code
_entity_poly.pdbx_strand_id
1 'polypeptide(L)'
;MIFTQLIQTNLRTKELGKKAQHYNRLDSTNEEAWELIEEEQENQHGTIVLTENQIRGKGRKENSWSMVAGKGLAISVILDKKYPSNRSSFISLAAGIAVVESLEKRGIECSLKWPNDIYYQEKKIGGILCESKIRKDSIDKIVVGVGINVNETIEEHPMDLQKTLTTMFSISNHAHQRELIVAEFINSFERLLKKLDDEPTSIIDEWHNHCLHLNKKVSFSNDKQLDKGTFIGLNEKGYARIEINGEVKTYNSINLI
;
A
#
# COMPACT_ATOMS: atom_id res chain seq x y z
N MET A 1 -11.32 -9.96 16.14
CA MET A 1 -12.44 -9.42 15.32
C MET A 1 -12.24 -7.92 15.16
N ILE A 2 -12.43 -7.39 13.94
CA ILE A 2 -12.37 -5.94 13.64
C ILE A 2 -13.74 -5.33 13.91
N PHE A 3 -13.77 -4.27 14.71
CA PHE A 3 -14.98 -3.52 15.05
C PHE A 3 -15.09 -2.28 14.15
N THR A 4 -15.88 -2.37 13.09
CA THR A 4 -16.05 -1.27 12.12
C THR A 4 -16.51 0.04 12.75
N GLN A 5 -17.31 -0.02 13.84
CA GLN A 5 -17.71 1.16 14.60
C GLN A 5 -16.53 1.91 15.23
N LEU A 6 -15.49 1.20 15.68
CA LEU A 6 -14.29 1.82 16.20
C LEU A 6 -13.49 2.53 15.11
N ILE A 7 -13.46 1.97 13.90
CA ILE A 7 -12.91 2.66 12.73
C ILE A 7 -13.71 3.94 12.49
N GLN A 8 -15.03 3.84 12.34
CA GLN A 8 -15.92 4.95 12.02
C GLN A 8 -15.80 6.11 13.01
N THR A 9 -15.71 5.82 14.32
CA THR A 9 -15.58 6.85 15.39
C THR A 9 -14.27 7.62 15.31
N ASN A 10 -13.23 7.03 14.72
CA ASN A 10 -11.90 7.64 14.59
C ASN A 10 -11.65 8.26 13.20
N LEU A 11 -12.61 8.16 12.27
CA LEU A 11 -12.51 8.79 10.96
C LEU A 11 -12.76 10.30 11.04
N ARG A 12 -11.86 11.06 10.39
CA ARG A 12 -11.98 12.52 10.18
C ARG A 12 -12.19 12.88 8.71
N THR A 13 -12.38 11.86 7.88
CA THR A 13 -12.56 11.97 6.43
C THR A 13 -13.93 12.54 6.06
N LYS A 14 -14.03 13.08 4.86
CA LYS A 14 -15.30 13.51 4.26
C LYS A 14 -15.94 12.40 3.42
N GLU A 15 -15.12 11.65 2.69
CA GLU A 15 -15.55 10.68 1.67
C GLU A 15 -15.08 9.25 2.01
N LEU A 16 -13.79 9.04 2.31
CA LEU A 16 -13.25 7.70 2.49
C LEU A 16 -13.67 7.06 3.81
N GLY A 17 -13.96 5.76 3.76
CA GLY A 17 -14.28 4.93 4.92
C GLY A 17 -15.70 5.10 5.48
N LYS A 18 -16.56 5.93 4.87
CA LYS A 18 -17.96 6.12 5.33
C LYS A 18 -18.81 4.88 5.14
N LYS A 19 -18.53 4.10 4.09
CA LYS A 19 -19.06 2.74 3.90
C LYS A 19 -17.94 1.74 4.21
N ALA A 20 -18.22 0.73 5.04
CA ALA A 20 -17.28 -0.31 5.42
C ALA A 20 -17.94 -1.67 5.29
N GLN A 21 -17.40 -2.51 4.43
CA GLN A 21 -17.76 -3.92 4.26
C GLN A 21 -16.75 -4.79 5.00
N HIS A 22 -17.22 -5.54 5.98
CA HIS A 22 -16.37 -6.41 6.79
C HIS A 22 -16.79 -7.86 6.64
N TYR A 23 -15.80 -8.71 6.35
CA TYR A 23 -15.97 -10.13 6.10
C TYR A 23 -15.12 -10.95 7.07
N ASN A 24 -15.67 -12.06 7.55
CA ASN A 24 -14.89 -13.00 8.37
C ASN A 24 -13.80 -13.70 7.55
N ARG A 25 -14.07 -13.97 6.26
CA ARG A 25 -13.16 -14.65 5.35
C ARG A 25 -13.46 -14.24 3.91
N LEU A 26 -12.41 -13.93 3.15
CA LEU A 26 -12.43 -13.65 1.72
C LEU A 26 -11.26 -14.32 1.01
N ASP A 27 -11.35 -14.45 -0.29
CA ASP A 27 -10.20 -14.76 -1.14
C ASP A 27 -9.23 -13.58 -1.18
N SER A 28 -9.72 -12.41 -1.57
CA SER A 28 -8.95 -11.17 -1.64
C SER A 28 -9.87 -9.96 -1.44
N THR A 29 -9.44 -9.00 -0.59
CA THR A 29 -10.18 -7.75 -0.41
C THR A 29 -10.23 -6.91 -1.68
N ASN A 30 -9.21 -7.01 -2.57
CA ASN A 30 -9.23 -6.34 -3.86
C ASN A 30 -10.26 -7.00 -4.81
N GLU A 31 -10.34 -8.33 -4.85
CA GLU A 31 -11.35 -9.03 -5.68
C GLU A 31 -12.75 -8.64 -5.25
N GLU A 32 -13.04 -8.72 -3.97
CA GLU A 32 -14.33 -8.31 -3.39
C GLU A 32 -14.66 -6.84 -3.72
N ALA A 33 -13.66 -5.95 -3.62
CA ALA A 33 -13.85 -4.54 -4.00
C ALA A 33 -14.21 -4.37 -5.48
N TRP A 34 -13.64 -5.20 -6.37
CA TRP A 34 -14.02 -5.21 -7.79
C TRP A 34 -15.41 -5.79 -8.01
N GLU A 35 -15.81 -6.82 -7.28
CA GLU A 35 -17.17 -7.39 -7.32
C GLU A 35 -18.21 -6.34 -6.91
N LEU A 36 -18.00 -5.65 -5.80
CA LEU A 36 -18.88 -4.54 -5.36
C LEU A 36 -19.00 -3.43 -6.40
N ILE A 37 -17.92 -3.10 -7.13
CA ILE A 37 -17.94 -2.11 -8.20
C ILE A 37 -18.78 -2.59 -9.40
N GLU A 38 -18.81 -3.89 -9.68
CA GLU A 38 -19.49 -4.47 -10.84
C GLU A 38 -20.97 -4.78 -10.56
N GLU A 39 -21.29 -5.21 -9.36
CA GLU A 39 -22.62 -5.65 -8.98
C GLU A 39 -23.54 -4.49 -8.55
N GLU A 40 -23.00 -3.49 -7.89
CA GLU A 40 -23.79 -2.38 -7.39
C GLU A 40 -23.96 -1.26 -8.43
N GLN A 41 -25.19 -0.78 -8.58
CA GLN A 41 -25.53 0.36 -9.47
C GLN A 41 -25.11 1.71 -8.88
N GLU A 42 -24.84 1.77 -7.57
CA GLU A 42 -24.44 2.98 -6.87
C GLU A 42 -22.92 3.19 -6.95
N ASN A 43 -22.51 4.47 -6.88
CA ASN A 43 -21.10 4.83 -6.77
C ASN A 43 -20.50 4.30 -5.46
N GLN A 44 -19.43 3.51 -5.57
CA GLN A 44 -18.73 2.89 -4.45
C GLN A 44 -17.54 3.71 -3.95
N HIS A 45 -17.40 4.97 -4.37
CA HIS A 45 -16.28 5.81 -3.97
C HIS A 45 -16.15 5.90 -2.44
N GLY A 46 -14.95 5.65 -1.95
CA GLY A 46 -14.62 5.70 -0.53
C GLY A 46 -15.03 4.48 0.29
N THR A 47 -15.71 3.50 -0.30
CA THR A 47 -16.00 2.23 0.39
C THR A 47 -14.70 1.51 0.74
N ILE A 48 -14.61 1.01 1.97
CA ILE A 48 -13.51 0.16 2.42
C ILE A 48 -13.99 -1.28 2.58
N VAL A 49 -13.16 -2.22 2.12
CA VAL A 49 -13.37 -3.67 2.25
C VAL A 49 -12.33 -4.22 3.19
N LEU A 50 -12.74 -4.94 4.22
CA LEU A 50 -11.89 -5.49 5.28
C LEU A 50 -12.20 -6.97 5.50
N THR A 51 -11.21 -7.76 5.88
CA THR A 51 -11.41 -9.16 6.27
C THR A 51 -10.56 -9.57 7.46
N GLU A 52 -11.08 -10.52 8.24
CA GLU A 52 -10.32 -11.20 9.30
C GLU A 52 -9.36 -12.24 8.74
N ASN A 53 -9.67 -12.79 7.57
CA ASN A 53 -8.90 -13.87 6.96
C ASN A 53 -8.94 -13.78 5.44
N GLN A 54 -7.82 -13.39 4.84
CA GLN A 54 -7.62 -13.38 3.40
C GLN A 54 -6.86 -14.65 2.98
N ILE A 55 -7.49 -15.53 2.20
CA ILE A 55 -6.95 -16.85 1.90
C ILE A 55 -6.20 -16.94 0.57
N ARG A 56 -6.43 -16.02 -0.36
CA ARG A 56 -5.74 -15.89 -1.66
C ARG A 56 -5.31 -14.45 -1.90
N GLY A 57 -4.65 -13.86 -0.89
CA GLY A 57 -4.15 -12.50 -0.96
C GLY A 57 -3.21 -12.30 -2.15
N LYS A 58 -3.39 -11.19 -2.86
CA LYS A 58 -2.63 -10.85 -4.06
C LYS A 58 -1.57 -9.79 -3.77
N GLY A 59 -0.41 -9.94 -4.39
CA GLY A 59 0.64 -8.95 -4.54
C GLY A 59 0.88 -8.62 -6.01
N ARG A 60 1.91 -7.84 -6.31
CA ARG A 60 2.29 -7.51 -7.70
C ARG A 60 2.90 -8.73 -8.41
N LYS A 61 2.73 -8.79 -9.74
CA LYS A 61 3.37 -9.80 -10.61
C LYS A 61 3.09 -11.23 -10.13
N GLU A 62 1.84 -11.54 -9.82
CA GLU A 62 1.38 -12.86 -9.38
C GLU A 62 1.95 -13.34 -8.02
N ASN A 63 2.66 -12.48 -7.29
CA ASN A 63 3.05 -12.81 -5.93
C ASN A 63 1.81 -12.91 -5.02
N SER A 64 1.86 -13.79 -4.03
CA SER A 64 0.85 -13.89 -2.99
C SER A 64 1.13 -12.93 -1.83
N TRP A 65 0.08 -12.48 -1.16
CA TRP A 65 0.15 -11.84 0.15
C TRP A 65 -0.31 -12.82 1.22
N SER A 66 0.58 -13.15 2.15
CA SER A 66 0.27 -14.02 3.28
C SER A 66 -0.26 -13.19 4.46
N MET A 67 -1.34 -13.64 5.07
CA MET A 67 -1.95 -13.03 6.25
C MET A 67 -2.34 -14.11 7.26
N VAL A 68 -2.04 -13.88 8.54
CA VAL A 68 -2.51 -14.75 9.62
C VAL A 68 -3.91 -14.29 10.06
N ALA A 69 -4.86 -15.21 10.04
CA ALA A 69 -6.26 -14.94 10.36
C ALA A 69 -6.43 -14.27 11.73
N GLY A 70 -7.19 -13.18 11.79
CA GLY A 70 -7.47 -12.45 13.02
C GLY A 70 -6.31 -11.59 13.55
N LYS A 71 -5.12 -11.63 12.95
CA LYS A 71 -3.91 -10.96 13.45
C LYS A 71 -3.37 -9.91 12.49
N GLY A 72 -3.22 -10.23 11.22
CA GLY A 72 -2.81 -9.28 10.18
C GLY A 72 -3.91 -8.30 9.80
N LEU A 73 -3.60 -7.41 8.89
CA LEU A 73 -4.53 -6.45 8.32
C LEU A 73 -4.50 -6.55 6.79
N ALA A 74 -5.68 -6.77 6.20
CA ALA A 74 -5.93 -6.61 4.78
C ALA A 74 -7.14 -5.69 4.59
N ILE A 75 -6.93 -4.61 3.84
CA ILE A 75 -7.94 -3.61 3.53
C ILE A 75 -7.83 -3.21 2.07
N SER A 76 -8.96 -2.99 1.41
CA SER A 76 -9.03 -2.36 0.09
C SER A 76 -9.90 -1.11 0.15
N VAL A 77 -9.46 -0.04 -0.51
CA VAL A 77 -10.20 1.22 -0.65
C VAL A 77 -10.62 1.37 -2.09
N ILE A 78 -11.91 1.61 -2.33
CA ILE A 78 -12.47 1.84 -3.66
C ILE A 78 -12.42 3.34 -3.98
N LEU A 79 -11.74 3.69 -5.07
CA LEU A 79 -11.75 5.02 -5.64
C LEU A 79 -12.54 4.98 -6.96
N ASP A 80 -13.86 5.15 -6.85
CA ASP A 80 -14.81 5.19 -7.98
C ASP A 80 -15.01 6.65 -8.45
N LYS A 81 -13.92 7.21 -8.95
CA LYS A 81 -13.79 8.60 -9.40
C LYS A 81 -12.82 8.64 -10.57
N LYS A 82 -13.08 9.48 -11.54
CA LYS A 82 -12.19 9.63 -12.70
C LYS A 82 -10.87 10.31 -12.32
N TYR A 83 -9.78 9.70 -12.75
CA TYR A 83 -8.43 10.23 -12.62
C TYR A 83 -7.73 10.28 -13.99
N PRO A 84 -6.85 11.27 -14.24
CA PRO A 84 -5.92 11.20 -15.37
C PRO A 84 -5.08 9.92 -15.31
N SER A 85 -4.76 9.31 -16.46
CA SER A 85 -4.04 8.03 -16.52
C SER A 85 -2.68 8.05 -15.81
N ASN A 86 -2.04 9.20 -15.72
CA ASN A 86 -0.77 9.41 -15.02
C ASN A 86 -0.88 9.46 -13.49
N ARG A 87 -2.09 9.37 -12.92
CA ARG A 87 -2.31 9.47 -11.46
C ARG A 87 -2.16 8.14 -10.71
N SER A 88 -2.21 6.99 -11.38
CA SER A 88 -2.17 5.68 -10.70
C SER A 88 -0.90 5.47 -9.88
N SER A 89 0.27 5.86 -10.40
CA SER A 89 1.53 5.77 -9.65
C SER A 89 1.52 6.65 -8.40
N PHE A 90 1.02 7.87 -8.51
CA PHE A 90 0.92 8.80 -7.37
C PHE A 90 -0.03 8.31 -6.27
N ILE A 91 -1.15 7.68 -6.65
CA ILE A 91 -2.10 7.09 -5.70
C ILE A 91 -1.43 5.97 -4.91
N SER A 92 -0.62 5.14 -5.57
CA SER A 92 0.17 4.10 -4.90
C SER A 92 1.22 4.70 -3.94
N LEU A 93 1.91 5.77 -4.35
CA LEU A 93 2.87 6.48 -3.49
C LEU A 93 2.17 7.09 -2.27
N ALA A 94 1.04 7.77 -2.48
CA ALA A 94 0.23 8.37 -1.42
C ALA A 94 -0.28 7.32 -0.42
N ALA A 95 -0.72 6.15 -0.91
CA ALA A 95 -1.12 5.05 -0.04
C ALA A 95 0.05 4.54 0.82
N GLY A 96 1.25 4.43 0.23
CA GLY A 96 2.46 4.06 0.96
C GLY A 96 2.79 5.05 2.09
N ILE A 97 2.79 6.36 1.78
CA ILE A 97 3.01 7.42 2.78
C ILE A 97 1.94 7.33 3.90
N ALA A 98 0.66 7.18 3.53
CA ALA A 98 -0.42 7.07 4.51
C ALA A 98 -0.26 5.88 5.46
N VAL A 99 0.23 4.73 4.96
CA VAL A 99 0.54 3.58 5.82
C VAL A 99 1.71 3.91 6.75
N VAL A 100 2.81 4.45 6.25
CA VAL A 100 3.97 4.82 7.11
C VAL A 100 3.52 5.76 8.21
N GLU A 101 2.80 6.84 7.90
CA GLU A 101 2.26 7.76 8.92
C GLU A 101 1.36 7.07 9.95
N SER A 102 0.56 6.09 9.54
CA SER A 102 -0.32 5.33 10.46
C SER A 102 0.47 4.45 11.42
N LEU A 103 1.61 3.90 10.98
CA LEU A 103 2.49 3.08 11.78
C LEU A 103 3.37 3.93 12.71
N GLU A 104 3.86 5.08 12.26
CA GLU A 104 4.61 6.04 13.06
C GLU A 104 3.81 6.52 14.28
N LYS A 105 2.50 6.76 14.13
CA LYS A 105 1.61 7.07 15.25
C LYS A 105 1.48 5.94 16.29
N ARG A 106 1.96 4.76 15.95
CA ARG A 106 2.06 3.57 16.84
C ARG A 106 3.49 3.31 17.31
N GLY A 107 4.41 4.25 17.04
CA GLY A 107 5.82 4.14 17.43
C GLY A 107 6.64 3.21 16.55
N ILE A 108 6.14 2.87 15.35
CA ILE A 108 6.84 2.01 14.39
C ILE A 108 7.32 2.88 13.21
N GLU A 109 8.59 3.29 13.24
CA GLU A 109 9.20 4.10 12.19
C GLU A 109 9.54 3.23 10.98
N CYS A 110 8.76 3.38 9.91
CA CYS A 110 8.89 2.61 8.68
C CYS A 110 9.45 3.44 7.53
N SER A 111 9.97 2.73 6.53
CA SER A 111 10.45 3.31 5.28
C SER A 111 9.73 2.71 4.09
N LEU A 112 9.75 3.43 2.97
CA LEU A 112 9.17 3.01 1.70
C LEU A 112 10.24 2.44 0.77
N LYS A 113 10.01 1.24 0.27
CA LYS A 113 10.80 0.63 -0.81
C LYS A 113 9.99 0.67 -2.09
N TRP A 114 10.50 1.40 -3.08
CA TRP A 114 9.84 1.50 -4.38
C TRP A 114 9.70 0.12 -5.03
N PRO A 115 8.55 -0.19 -5.66
CA PRO A 115 7.46 0.74 -5.93
C PRO A 115 6.35 0.77 -4.86
N ASN A 116 6.22 -0.21 -3.98
CA ASN A 116 4.99 -0.43 -3.24
C ASN A 116 5.13 -1.14 -1.91
N ASP A 117 6.35 -1.30 -1.42
CA ASP A 117 6.60 -2.06 -0.20
C ASP A 117 6.92 -1.14 0.99
N ILE A 118 6.48 -1.56 2.17
CA ILE A 118 6.76 -0.90 3.43
C ILE A 118 7.72 -1.77 4.23
N TYR A 119 8.79 -1.14 4.72
CA TYR A 119 9.87 -1.81 5.43
C TYR A 119 10.09 -1.20 6.80
N TYR A 120 10.38 -2.06 7.75
CA TYR A 120 11.02 -1.68 9.01
C TYR A 120 12.46 -2.20 8.96
N GLN A 121 13.43 -1.28 8.95
CA GLN A 121 14.82 -1.63 8.68
C GLN A 121 14.96 -2.39 7.33
N GLU A 122 15.45 -3.62 7.34
CA GLU A 122 15.65 -4.45 6.14
C GLU A 122 14.54 -5.49 5.92
N LYS A 123 13.47 -5.47 6.71
CA LYS A 123 12.38 -6.45 6.66
C LYS A 123 11.07 -5.82 6.22
N LYS A 124 10.35 -6.51 5.37
CA LYS A 124 9.04 -6.09 4.88
C LYS A 124 7.99 -6.23 5.98
N ILE A 125 7.26 -5.15 6.26
CA ILE A 125 6.14 -5.13 7.22
C ILE A 125 4.78 -4.99 6.53
N GLY A 126 4.77 -4.48 5.30
CA GLY A 126 3.54 -4.24 4.56
C GLY A 126 3.76 -4.07 3.07
N GLY A 127 2.66 -3.95 2.32
CA GLY A 127 2.68 -3.71 0.89
C GLY A 127 1.38 -3.12 0.37
N ILE A 128 1.48 -2.43 -0.76
CA ILE A 128 0.38 -1.79 -1.48
C ILE A 128 0.15 -2.50 -2.80
N LEU A 129 -1.10 -2.74 -3.16
CA LEU A 129 -1.50 -3.23 -4.48
C LEU A 129 -2.58 -2.33 -5.06
N CYS A 130 -2.20 -1.42 -5.97
CA CYS A 130 -3.15 -0.62 -6.72
C CYS A 130 -3.50 -1.31 -8.04
N GLU A 131 -4.77 -1.57 -8.24
CA GLU A 131 -5.33 -2.09 -9.50
C GLU A 131 -6.27 -1.04 -10.10
N SER A 132 -6.27 -0.89 -11.42
CA SER A 132 -7.06 0.15 -12.09
C SER A 132 -7.68 -0.36 -13.38
N LYS A 133 -8.90 0.12 -13.67
CA LYS A 133 -9.54 -0.04 -15.00
C LYS A 133 -9.33 1.25 -15.79
N ILE A 134 -8.59 1.14 -16.89
CA ILE A 134 -8.26 2.26 -17.79
C ILE A 134 -9.23 2.26 -18.96
N ARG A 135 -9.85 3.42 -19.24
CA ARG A 135 -10.64 3.64 -20.46
C ARG A 135 -10.08 4.86 -21.21
N LYS A 136 -9.57 4.63 -22.42
CA LYS A 136 -8.88 5.66 -23.22
C LYS A 136 -7.73 6.27 -22.41
N ASP A 137 -7.78 7.58 -22.15
CA ASP A 137 -6.74 8.33 -21.44
C ASP A 137 -7.07 8.63 -19.96
N SER A 138 -8.14 8.01 -19.43
CA SER A 138 -8.57 8.15 -18.04
C SER A 138 -8.62 6.83 -17.32
N ILE A 139 -8.41 6.88 -16.02
CA ILE A 139 -8.69 5.79 -15.09
C ILE A 139 -10.07 6.07 -14.53
N ASP A 140 -10.99 5.13 -14.76
CA ASP A 140 -12.36 5.29 -14.26
C ASP A 140 -12.47 4.86 -12.79
N LYS A 141 -11.75 3.80 -12.42
CA LYS A 141 -11.84 3.17 -11.10
C LYS A 141 -10.49 2.62 -10.67
N ILE A 142 -10.19 2.76 -9.37
CA ILE A 142 -9.00 2.20 -8.75
C ILE A 142 -9.40 1.47 -7.48
N VAL A 143 -8.82 0.30 -7.26
CA VAL A 143 -8.84 -0.41 -5.98
C VAL A 143 -7.44 -0.35 -5.39
N VAL A 144 -7.34 0.17 -4.17
CA VAL A 144 -6.09 0.33 -3.43
C VAL A 144 -6.06 -0.67 -2.29
N GLY A 145 -5.40 -1.80 -2.50
CA GLY A 145 -5.17 -2.83 -1.49
C GLY A 145 -3.97 -2.51 -0.61
N VAL A 146 -4.12 -2.70 0.68
CA VAL A 146 -3.08 -2.54 1.69
C VAL A 146 -3.02 -3.78 2.56
N GLY A 147 -1.84 -4.39 2.65
CA GLY A 147 -1.55 -5.47 3.58
C GLY A 147 -0.52 -5.03 4.61
N ILE A 148 -0.75 -5.32 5.90
CA ILE A 148 0.18 -5.00 6.99
C ILE A 148 0.27 -6.19 7.93
N ASN A 149 1.48 -6.60 8.28
CA ASN A 149 1.74 -7.59 9.32
C ASN A 149 1.65 -6.88 10.68
N VAL A 150 0.63 -7.23 11.50
CA VAL A 150 0.32 -6.48 12.73
C VAL A 150 0.62 -7.32 13.97
N ASN A 151 -0.26 -8.24 14.33
CA ASN A 151 -0.23 -8.95 15.63
C ASN A 151 0.20 -10.42 15.52
N GLU A 152 0.57 -10.87 14.34
CA GLU A 152 1.17 -12.19 14.12
C GLU A 152 2.61 -12.23 14.60
N THR A 153 3.07 -13.41 15.03
CA THR A 153 4.49 -13.67 15.21
C THR A 153 5.13 -14.08 13.89
N ILE A 154 6.47 -13.98 13.79
CA ILE A 154 7.19 -14.33 12.56
C ILE A 154 7.00 -15.82 12.22
N GLU A 155 6.96 -16.67 13.24
CA GLU A 155 6.85 -18.14 13.12
C GLU A 155 5.50 -18.61 12.58
N GLU A 156 4.46 -17.77 12.66
CA GLU A 156 3.15 -18.06 12.09
C GLU A 156 3.07 -17.89 10.57
N HIS A 157 4.09 -17.25 9.99
CA HIS A 157 4.21 -17.11 8.54
C HIS A 157 4.92 -18.30 7.89
N PRO A 158 4.74 -18.52 6.57
CA PRO A 158 5.50 -19.53 5.82
C PRO A 158 7.02 -19.38 6.00
N MET A 159 7.74 -20.50 6.12
CA MET A 159 9.17 -20.52 6.45
C MET A 159 10.06 -19.72 5.48
N ASP A 160 9.70 -19.67 4.21
CA ASP A 160 10.38 -18.90 3.17
C ASP A 160 10.26 -17.38 3.37
N LEU A 161 9.18 -16.92 4.00
CA LEU A 161 8.94 -15.50 4.28
C LEU A 161 9.55 -15.05 5.61
N GLN A 162 9.74 -15.92 6.59
CA GLN A 162 10.18 -15.56 7.95
C GLN A 162 11.49 -14.78 8.02
N LYS A 163 12.38 -14.97 7.04
CA LYS A 163 13.67 -14.26 6.97
C LYS A 163 13.54 -12.84 6.44
N THR A 164 12.52 -12.55 5.65
CA THR A 164 12.36 -11.31 4.88
C THR A 164 11.26 -10.39 5.38
N LEU A 165 10.36 -10.90 6.24
CA LEU A 165 9.29 -10.10 6.83
C LEU A 165 9.52 -9.80 8.31
N THR A 166 8.78 -8.80 8.80
CA THR A 166 8.58 -8.50 10.22
C THR A 166 7.13 -8.13 10.47
N THR A 167 6.76 -8.00 11.74
CA THR A 167 5.41 -7.63 12.18
C THR A 167 5.49 -6.52 13.22
N MET A 168 4.43 -5.75 13.39
CA MET A 168 4.39 -4.72 14.45
C MET A 168 4.57 -5.34 15.82
N PHE A 169 3.94 -6.50 16.07
CA PHE A 169 4.10 -7.25 17.33
C PHE A 169 5.55 -7.64 17.60
N SER A 170 6.27 -8.15 16.60
CA SER A 170 7.68 -8.55 16.75
C SER A 170 8.62 -7.38 17.02
N ILE A 171 8.25 -6.16 16.60
CA ILE A 171 9.02 -4.93 16.83
C ILE A 171 8.76 -4.37 18.22
N SER A 172 7.48 -4.28 18.62
CA SER A 172 7.04 -3.54 19.81
C SER A 172 6.82 -4.42 21.04
N ASN A 173 6.73 -5.74 20.83
CA ASN A 173 6.40 -6.76 21.85
C ASN A 173 5.05 -6.55 22.55
N HIS A 174 4.08 -5.91 21.85
CA HIS A 174 2.69 -5.79 22.31
C HIS A 174 1.71 -5.77 21.14
N ALA A 175 0.45 -6.12 21.42
CA ALA A 175 -0.59 -6.13 20.41
C ALA A 175 -1.08 -4.70 20.08
N HIS A 176 -1.35 -4.45 18.81
CA HIS A 176 -1.88 -3.20 18.28
C HIS A 176 -3.34 -3.31 17.90
N GLN A 177 -4.11 -2.24 18.13
CA GLN A 177 -5.50 -2.15 17.67
C GLN A 177 -5.54 -1.89 16.16
N ARG A 178 -5.93 -2.90 15.40
CA ARG A 178 -5.99 -2.84 13.92
C ARG A 178 -6.94 -1.75 13.41
N GLU A 179 -8.04 -1.53 14.11
CA GLU A 179 -9.03 -0.51 13.80
C GLU A 179 -8.45 0.90 13.78
N LEU A 180 -7.58 1.19 14.72
CA LEU A 180 -6.92 2.49 14.79
C LEU A 180 -5.89 2.68 13.67
N ILE A 181 -5.20 1.61 13.27
CA ILE A 181 -4.31 1.64 12.11
C ILE A 181 -5.12 1.96 10.85
N VAL A 182 -6.26 1.28 10.65
CA VAL A 182 -7.17 1.54 9.53
C VAL A 182 -7.64 2.99 9.52
N ALA A 183 -8.16 3.49 10.66
CA ALA A 183 -8.67 4.85 10.74
C ALA A 183 -7.59 5.91 10.44
N GLU A 184 -6.37 5.73 10.98
CA GLU A 184 -5.26 6.64 10.73
C GLU A 184 -4.79 6.57 9.26
N PHE A 185 -4.70 5.37 8.68
CA PHE A 185 -4.40 5.18 7.27
C PHE A 185 -5.42 5.93 6.39
N ILE A 186 -6.72 5.71 6.61
CA ILE A 186 -7.79 6.33 5.81
C ILE A 186 -7.78 7.86 5.96
N ASN A 187 -7.55 8.38 7.17
CA ASN A 187 -7.45 9.82 7.41
C ASN A 187 -6.25 10.44 6.65
N SER A 188 -5.09 9.81 6.73
CA SER A 188 -3.89 10.26 6.01
C SER A 188 -4.05 10.13 4.51
N PHE A 189 -4.65 9.03 4.04
CA PHE A 189 -4.82 8.77 2.62
C PHE A 189 -5.75 9.79 1.95
N GLU A 190 -6.91 10.13 2.56
CA GLU A 190 -7.79 11.19 2.02
C GLU A 190 -7.08 12.54 1.97
N ARG A 191 -6.30 12.90 2.99
CA ARG A 191 -5.50 14.12 3.01
C ARG A 191 -4.50 14.16 1.85
N LEU A 192 -3.81 13.05 1.62
CA LEU A 192 -2.82 12.92 0.55
C LEU A 192 -3.44 12.91 -0.85
N LEU A 193 -4.62 12.28 -1.01
CA LEU A 193 -5.36 12.34 -2.29
C LEU A 193 -5.78 13.78 -2.61
N LYS A 194 -6.20 14.55 -1.62
CA LYS A 194 -6.52 15.97 -1.78
C LYS A 194 -5.30 16.78 -2.18
N LYS A 195 -4.17 16.55 -1.47
CA LYS A 195 -2.90 17.19 -1.80
C LYS A 195 -2.44 16.83 -3.22
N LEU A 196 -2.65 15.59 -3.64
CA LEU A 196 -2.36 15.13 -5.00
C LEU A 196 -3.18 15.87 -6.07
N ASP A 197 -4.43 16.22 -5.79
CA ASP A 197 -5.25 17.00 -6.73
C ASP A 197 -4.72 18.43 -6.90
N ASP A 198 -4.24 19.06 -5.82
CA ASP A 198 -3.73 20.43 -5.80
C ASP A 198 -2.27 20.52 -6.31
N GLU A 199 -1.39 19.65 -5.80
CA GLU A 199 0.06 19.72 -6.05
C GLU A 199 0.68 18.31 -6.15
N PRO A 200 0.59 17.65 -7.34
CA PRO A 200 1.03 16.25 -7.52
C PRO A 200 2.49 15.98 -7.14
N THR A 201 3.38 16.92 -7.48
CA THR A 201 4.83 16.75 -7.25
C THR A 201 5.19 16.70 -5.77
N SER A 202 4.40 17.34 -4.92
CA SER A 202 4.61 17.31 -3.47
C SER A 202 4.49 15.92 -2.84
N ILE A 203 3.76 15.00 -3.49
CA ILE A 203 3.69 13.58 -3.07
C ILE A 203 5.05 12.88 -3.29
N ILE A 204 5.78 13.24 -4.34
CA ILE A 204 7.12 12.69 -4.62
C ILE A 204 8.10 13.13 -3.52
N ASP A 205 8.08 14.40 -3.15
CA ASP A 205 8.96 14.95 -2.12
C ASP A 205 8.66 14.30 -0.76
N GLU A 206 7.39 14.16 -0.41
CA GLU A 206 6.95 13.51 0.83
C GLU A 206 7.33 12.02 0.83
N TRP A 207 7.21 11.34 -0.31
CA TRP A 207 7.63 9.94 -0.46
C TRP A 207 9.16 9.80 -0.30
N HIS A 208 9.95 10.73 -0.84
CA HIS A 208 11.41 10.73 -0.70
C HIS A 208 11.85 10.82 0.76
N ASN A 209 11.12 11.54 1.63
CA ASN A 209 11.42 11.63 3.06
C ASN A 209 11.35 10.26 3.76
N HIS A 210 10.53 9.35 3.25
CA HIS A 210 10.41 7.98 3.77
C HIS A 210 11.18 6.93 2.96
N CYS A 211 11.91 7.34 1.90
CA CYS A 211 12.54 6.40 0.98
C CYS A 211 13.72 5.65 1.61
N LEU A 212 13.63 4.32 1.68
CA LEU A 212 14.66 3.44 2.24
C LEU A 212 16.00 3.51 1.49
N HIS A 213 15.96 3.74 0.18
CA HIS A 213 17.11 3.54 -0.73
C HIS A 213 17.49 4.79 -1.54
N LEU A 214 17.00 5.98 -1.15
CA LEU A 214 17.39 7.23 -1.80
C LEU A 214 18.91 7.45 -1.71
N ASN A 215 19.55 7.71 -2.85
CA ASN A 215 21.00 7.87 -3.03
C ASN A 215 21.84 6.65 -2.59
N LYS A 216 21.22 5.47 -2.53
CA LYS A 216 21.93 4.22 -2.22
C LYS A 216 22.10 3.35 -3.45
N LYS A 217 23.16 2.51 -3.43
CA LYS A 217 23.35 1.44 -4.41
C LYS A 217 22.25 0.40 -4.25
N VAL A 218 21.61 0.05 -5.36
CA VAL A 218 20.56 -0.97 -5.44
C VAL A 218 20.92 -2.02 -6.49
N SER A 219 20.51 -3.26 -6.23
CA SER A 219 20.40 -4.29 -7.25
C SER A 219 18.95 -4.36 -7.70
N PHE A 220 18.70 -4.57 -8.97
CA PHE A 220 17.35 -4.67 -9.48
C PHE A 220 17.28 -5.63 -10.68
N SER A 221 16.10 -6.21 -10.88
CA SER A 221 15.87 -7.03 -12.07
C SER A 221 14.87 -6.33 -13.00
N ASN A 222 15.27 -6.24 -14.27
CA ASN A 222 14.45 -5.82 -15.38
C ASN A 222 14.39 -6.97 -16.39
N ASP A 223 13.20 -7.52 -16.66
CA ASP A 223 12.98 -8.63 -17.60
C ASP A 223 13.98 -9.80 -17.47
N LYS A 224 14.28 -10.24 -16.25
CA LYS A 224 15.19 -11.32 -15.87
C LYS A 224 16.69 -10.96 -15.89
N GLN A 225 17.08 -9.77 -16.35
CA GLN A 225 18.46 -9.30 -16.24
C GLN A 225 18.65 -8.64 -14.87
N LEU A 226 19.73 -9.04 -14.17
CA LEU A 226 20.14 -8.43 -12.91
C LEU A 226 21.12 -7.29 -13.21
N ASP A 227 20.74 -6.09 -12.82
CA ASP A 227 21.52 -4.87 -12.96
C ASP A 227 21.80 -4.23 -11.59
N LYS A 228 22.77 -3.31 -11.56
CA LYS A 228 23.13 -2.51 -10.38
C LYS A 228 23.24 -1.04 -10.75
N GLY A 229 22.85 -0.18 -9.82
CA GLY A 229 22.95 1.28 -9.99
C GLY A 229 22.71 2.00 -8.68
N THR A 230 22.68 3.32 -8.74
CA THR A 230 22.31 4.17 -7.59
C THR A 230 20.89 4.68 -7.78
N PHE A 231 20.00 4.41 -6.85
CA PHE A 231 18.64 4.96 -6.88
C PHE A 231 18.70 6.44 -6.49
N ILE A 232 18.40 7.34 -7.43
CA ILE A 232 18.52 8.80 -7.26
C ILE A 232 17.17 9.50 -7.07
N GLY A 233 16.10 8.74 -6.87
CA GLY A 233 14.76 9.25 -6.60
C GLY A 233 13.74 8.89 -7.67
N LEU A 234 12.64 9.63 -7.70
CA LEU A 234 11.54 9.48 -8.66
C LEU A 234 11.52 10.67 -9.63
N ASN A 235 10.98 10.46 -10.82
CA ASN A 235 10.69 11.55 -11.76
C ASN A 235 9.27 12.11 -11.52
N GLU A 236 8.88 13.11 -12.30
CA GLU A 236 7.56 13.78 -12.25
C GLU A 236 6.36 12.85 -12.54
N LYS A 237 6.60 11.59 -12.93
CA LYS A 237 5.58 10.55 -13.13
C LYS A 237 5.58 9.49 -12.02
N GLY A 238 6.42 9.65 -10.99
CA GLY A 238 6.59 8.67 -9.91
C GLY A 238 7.39 7.42 -10.32
N TYR A 239 8.14 7.47 -11.44
CA TYR A 239 8.98 6.38 -11.93
C TYR A 239 10.37 6.45 -11.31
N ALA A 240 10.95 5.29 -11.04
CA ALA A 240 12.28 5.20 -10.45
C ALA A 240 13.36 5.74 -11.42
N ARG A 241 14.26 6.57 -10.89
CA ARG A 241 15.47 7.04 -11.58
C ARG A 241 16.66 6.34 -10.98
N ILE A 242 17.41 5.63 -11.82
CA ILE A 242 18.61 4.89 -11.40
C ILE A 242 19.79 5.35 -12.26
N GLU A 243 20.85 5.76 -11.61
CA GLU A 243 22.11 6.07 -12.26
C GLU A 243 22.93 4.79 -12.44
N ILE A 244 23.31 4.50 -13.68
CA ILE A 244 24.09 3.32 -14.07
C ILE A 244 25.27 3.83 -14.91
N ASN A 245 26.51 3.65 -14.44
CA ASN A 245 27.72 4.09 -15.15
C ASN A 245 27.71 5.57 -15.57
N GLY A 246 27.13 6.44 -14.74
CA GLY A 246 27.03 7.89 -15.01
C GLY A 246 25.84 8.30 -15.88
N GLU A 247 25.03 7.36 -16.36
CA GLU A 247 23.79 7.64 -17.10
C GLU A 247 22.56 7.40 -16.25
N VAL A 248 21.58 8.30 -16.31
CA VAL A 248 20.31 8.18 -15.58
C VAL A 248 19.28 7.48 -16.46
N LYS A 249 18.81 6.31 -16.01
CA LYS A 249 17.73 5.57 -16.63
C LYS A 249 16.45 5.64 -15.78
N THR A 250 15.29 5.69 -16.45
CA THR A 250 13.98 5.78 -15.80
C THR A 250 13.20 4.48 -16.00
N TYR A 251 12.62 3.96 -14.90
CA TYR A 251 11.88 2.70 -14.89
C TYR A 251 10.50 2.89 -14.29
N ASN A 252 9.47 2.43 -14.99
CA ASN A 252 8.08 2.43 -14.49
C ASN A 252 7.75 1.19 -13.64
N SER A 253 8.49 0.10 -13.84
CA SER A 253 8.31 -1.16 -13.11
C SER A 253 9.59 -2.00 -13.16
N ILE A 254 10.25 -2.16 -12.02
CA ILE A 254 11.36 -3.11 -11.80
C ILE A 254 11.21 -3.72 -10.41
N ASN A 255 11.96 -4.77 -10.11
CA ASN A 255 12.07 -5.32 -8.77
C ASN A 255 13.41 -4.87 -8.16
N LEU A 256 13.35 -4.03 -7.13
CA LEU A 256 14.50 -3.71 -6.29
C LEU A 256 14.78 -4.89 -5.34
N ILE A 257 16.02 -5.31 -5.29
CA ILE A 257 16.49 -6.46 -4.49
C ILE A 257 17.25 -5.94 -3.27
#